data_b8f838019bf76765c7373b4c1bc00d53
#
_entry.id   b8f838019bf76765c7373b4c1bc00d53
#
_cell.length_a   1.000
_cell.length_b   1.000
_cell.length_c   1.000
_cell.angle_alpha   90.00
_cell.angle_beta   90.00
_cell.angle_gamma   90.00
#
_symmetry.space_group_name_H-M   'P 1'
#
loop_
_entity.id
_entity.type
_entity.pdbx_description
1 polymer ?
#
loop_
_entity_poly.entity_id
_entity_poly.type
_entity_poly.pdbx_seq_one_letter_code
_entity_poly.pdbx_strand_id
1 'polypeptide(L)'
;MRADCTGTAFVFSGRPDPEWPVPADTMTKLHALWSALTPGAPEPPDPPALGYRGCTLRCPPGEEWRAYGGVVSHLTARRGIDRRRDPQRVYERLLLSTAPSGTLPPMPF
;
A
#
# COMPACT_ATOMS: atom_id res chain seq x y z
N MET A 1 20.34 9.66 -8.08
CA MET A 1 20.00 9.29 -6.70
C MET A 1 18.57 8.80 -6.65
N ARG A 2 18.33 7.73 -5.93
CA ARG A 2 17.00 7.20 -5.83
C ARG A 2 16.20 7.91 -4.74
N ALA A 3 14.93 8.22 -5.06
CA ALA A 3 14.02 8.77 -4.06
C ALA A 3 13.59 7.67 -3.09
N ASP A 4 13.48 8.03 -1.82
CA ASP A 4 13.05 7.09 -0.79
C ASP A 4 11.53 6.98 -0.79
N CYS A 5 11.02 5.76 -0.68
CA CYS A 5 9.61 5.51 -0.60
C CYS A 5 9.21 5.21 0.84
N THR A 6 8.00 5.60 1.21
CA THR A 6 7.48 5.48 2.57
C THR A 6 6.21 4.65 2.57
N GLY A 7 6.16 3.65 3.44
CA GLY A 7 4.95 2.89 3.70
C GLY A 7 4.18 3.49 4.86
N THR A 8 2.85 3.44 4.78
CA THR A 8 1.95 3.91 5.84
C THR A 8 0.81 2.92 5.99
N ALA A 9 0.47 2.57 7.21
CA ALA A 9 -0.70 1.74 7.49
C ALA A 9 -1.73 2.57 8.23
N PHE A 10 -2.97 2.58 7.75
CA PHE A 10 -4.05 3.36 8.36
C PHE A 10 -4.76 2.48 9.39
N VAL A 11 -4.28 2.52 10.62
CA VAL A 11 -4.70 1.61 11.69
C VAL A 11 -5.17 2.31 12.96
N PHE A 12 -4.84 3.59 13.14
CA PHE A 12 -5.17 4.29 14.36
C PHE A 12 -6.22 5.37 14.15
N SER A 13 -6.92 5.67 15.22
CA SER A 13 -7.88 6.77 15.29
C SER A 13 -7.45 7.64 16.46
N GLY A 14 -7.33 8.95 16.22
CA GLY A 14 -6.97 9.87 17.28
C GLY A 14 -5.47 9.99 17.54
N ARG A 15 -4.63 9.33 16.77
CA ARG A 15 -3.18 9.50 16.81
C ARG A 15 -2.60 9.18 15.43
N PRO A 16 -1.36 9.64 15.15
CA PRO A 16 -0.75 9.41 13.82
C PRO A 16 -0.63 7.93 13.49
N ASP A 17 -0.87 7.60 12.22
CA ASP A 17 -0.66 6.26 11.72
C ASP A 17 0.84 5.99 11.56
N PRO A 18 1.29 4.72 11.71
CA PRO A 18 2.70 4.39 11.55
C PRO A 18 3.16 4.56 10.12
N GLU A 19 4.38 5.08 9.96
CA GLU A 19 5.06 5.23 8.69
C GLU A 19 6.46 4.67 8.81
N TRP A 20 6.98 4.13 7.72
CA TRP A 20 8.31 3.53 7.71
C TRP A 20 8.94 3.61 6.33
N PRO A 21 10.27 3.67 6.25
CA PRO A 21 10.94 3.62 4.95
C PRO A 21 10.87 2.20 4.39
N VAL A 22 10.69 2.10 3.08
CA VAL A 22 10.63 0.80 2.40
C VAL A 22 11.96 0.56 1.71
N PRO A 23 12.63 -0.58 2.03
CA PRO A 23 13.95 -0.86 1.43
C PRO A 23 13.90 -1.01 -0.09
N ALA A 24 15.02 -0.70 -0.73
CA ALA A 24 15.12 -0.73 -2.19
C ALA A 24 14.85 -2.10 -2.79
N ASP A 25 15.31 -3.16 -2.14
CA ASP A 25 15.09 -4.53 -2.63
C ASP A 25 13.61 -4.90 -2.54
N THR A 26 12.90 -4.43 -1.51
CA THR A 26 11.47 -4.65 -1.40
C THR A 26 10.72 -3.83 -2.46
N MET A 27 11.20 -2.62 -2.77
CA MET A 27 10.61 -1.84 -3.85
C MET A 27 10.64 -2.59 -5.17
N THR A 28 11.74 -3.27 -5.47
CA THR A 28 11.85 -4.08 -6.67
C THR A 28 10.80 -5.19 -6.69
N LYS A 29 10.58 -5.84 -5.54
CA LYS A 29 9.56 -6.89 -5.43
C LYS A 29 8.15 -6.33 -5.57
N LEU A 30 7.88 -5.18 -4.97
CA LEU A 30 6.57 -4.54 -5.06
C LEU A 30 6.25 -4.14 -6.50
N HIS A 31 7.23 -3.59 -7.23
CA HIS A 31 7.03 -3.25 -8.63
C HIS A 31 6.77 -4.49 -9.49
N ALA A 32 7.47 -5.58 -9.21
CA ALA A 32 7.25 -6.83 -9.94
C ALA A 32 5.85 -7.39 -9.67
N LEU A 33 5.41 -7.35 -8.40
CA LEU A 33 4.05 -7.78 -8.06
C LEU A 33 3.01 -6.92 -8.75
N TRP A 34 3.17 -5.59 -8.70
CA TRP A 34 2.25 -4.68 -9.35
C TRP A 34 2.10 -5.01 -10.83
N SER A 35 3.23 -5.24 -11.51
CA SER A 35 3.21 -5.54 -12.94
C SER A 35 2.48 -6.84 -13.25
N ALA A 36 2.45 -7.77 -12.32
CA ALA A 36 1.79 -9.06 -12.49
C ALA A 36 0.31 -9.04 -12.13
N LEU A 37 -0.18 -7.99 -11.49
CA LEU A 37 -1.59 -7.92 -11.10
C LEU A 37 -2.48 -7.65 -12.31
N THR A 38 -3.70 -8.17 -12.26
CA THR A 38 -4.67 -8.02 -13.35
C THR A 38 -5.25 -6.61 -13.35
N PRO A 39 -5.13 -5.85 -14.44
CA PRO A 39 -5.69 -4.50 -14.51
C PRO A 39 -7.21 -4.49 -14.58
N GLY A 40 -7.79 -3.29 -14.44
CA GLY A 40 -9.23 -3.14 -14.57
C GLY A 40 -10.04 -3.48 -13.33
N ALA A 41 -9.44 -3.38 -12.15
CA ALA A 41 -10.18 -3.62 -10.93
C ALA A 41 -11.17 -2.49 -10.64
N PRO A 42 -12.31 -2.81 -9.98
CA PRO A 42 -13.25 -1.77 -9.53
C PRO A 42 -12.65 -1.00 -8.36
N GLU A 43 -13.37 0.04 -7.91
CA GLU A 43 -13.00 0.72 -6.69
C GLU A 43 -12.94 -0.27 -5.54
N PRO A 44 -12.00 -0.09 -4.59
CA PRO A 44 -11.99 -0.95 -3.41
C PRO A 44 -13.24 -0.73 -2.56
N PRO A 45 -13.60 -1.70 -1.72
CA PRO A 45 -14.73 -1.51 -0.82
C PRO A 45 -14.46 -0.38 0.17
N ASP A 46 -15.52 0.20 0.71
CA ASP A 46 -15.38 1.25 1.73
C ASP A 46 -14.75 0.64 2.98
N PRO A 47 -13.71 1.28 3.52
CA PRO A 47 -13.10 0.77 4.75
C PRO A 47 -13.97 1.06 5.96
N PRO A 48 -13.78 0.31 7.06
CA PRO A 48 -14.51 0.60 8.29
C PRO A 48 -14.07 1.94 8.89
N ALA A 49 -14.91 2.51 9.74
CA ALA A 49 -14.57 3.76 10.42
C ALA A 49 -13.41 3.58 11.40
N LEU A 50 -13.29 2.41 12.00
CA LEU A 50 -12.25 2.10 12.98
C LEU A 50 -11.51 0.84 12.55
N GLY A 51 -10.27 0.72 13.02
CA GLY A 51 -9.43 -0.42 12.72
C GLY A 51 -8.65 -0.21 11.43
N TYR A 52 -8.21 -1.31 10.84
CA TYR A 52 -7.37 -1.26 9.64
C TYR A 52 -8.15 -0.77 8.42
N ARG A 53 -7.61 0.25 7.76
CA ARG A 53 -8.26 0.89 6.61
C ARG A 53 -7.37 0.93 5.37
N GLY A 54 -6.41 0.02 5.28
CA GLY A 54 -5.53 -0.06 4.13
C GLY A 54 -4.13 0.45 4.41
N CYS A 55 -3.27 0.34 3.40
CA CYS A 55 -1.91 0.84 3.48
C CYS A 55 -1.53 1.54 2.18
N THR A 56 -0.52 2.40 2.26
CA THR A 56 -0.04 3.13 1.09
C THR A 56 1.46 3.05 0.99
N LEU A 57 1.94 3.15 -0.25
CA LEU A 57 3.34 3.34 -0.57
C LEU A 57 3.44 4.66 -1.31
N ARG A 58 4.22 5.59 -0.80
CA ARG A 58 4.44 6.89 -1.45
C ARG A 58 5.87 7.01 -1.89
N CYS A 59 6.04 7.38 -3.16
CA CYS A 59 7.35 7.58 -3.75
C CYS A 59 7.41 8.96 -4.38
N PRO A 60 8.37 9.82 -3.97
CA PRO A 60 8.52 11.12 -4.65
C PRO A 60 8.84 10.92 -6.13
N PRO A 61 8.45 11.86 -6.99
CA PRO A 61 7.86 13.15 -6.66
C PRO A 61 6.33 13.19 -6.57
N GLY A 62 5.62 12.10 -6.68
CA GLY A 62 4.17 12.19 -6.61
C GLY A 62 3.45 10.91 -6.96
N GLU A 63 4.10 9.78 -6.77
CA GLU A 63 3.46 8.49 -6.98
C GLU A 63 2.97 7.92 -5.67
N GLU A 64 1.80 7.27 -5.72
CA GLU A 64 1.24 6.60 -4.56
C GLU A 64 0.54 5.32 -5.01
N TRP A 65 0.77 4.25 -4.27
CA TRP A 65 0.01 3.01 -4.41
C TRP A 65 -0.78 2.82 -3.13
N ARG A 66 -2.07 2.53 -3.27
CA ARG A 66 -2.97 2.24 -2.14
C ARG A 66 -3.46 0.82 -2.25
N ALA A 67 -3.30 0.05 -1.19
CA ALA A 67 -3.70 -1.36 -1.16
C ALA A 67 -4.76 -1.56 -0.08
N TYR A 68 -5.94 -2.06 -0.49
CA TYR A 68 -7.01 -2.39 0.44
C TYR A 68 -8.06 -3.25 -0.26
N GLY A 69 -8.59 -4.22 0.49
CA GLY A 69 -9.75 -4.98 0.04
C GLY A 69 -9.56 -5.79 -1.24
N GLY A 70 -8.33 -6.19 -1.54
CA GLY A 70 -8.04 -6.96 -2.73
C GLY A 70 -7.83 -6.11 -3.98
N VAL A 71 -7.61 -4.81 -3.81
CA VAL A 71 -7.37 -3.87 -4.91
C VAL A 71 -6.15 -3.04 -4.58
N VAL A 72 -5.27 -2.86 -5.57
CA VAL A 72 -4.16 -1.90 -5.48
C VAL A 72 -4.41 -0.80 -6.49
N SER A 73 -4.42 0.44 -6.02
CA SER A 73 -4.63 1.62 -6.86
C SER A 73 -3.31 2.39 -6.98
N HIS A 74 -2.90 2.67 -8.21
CA HIS A 74 -1.70 3.47 -8.48
C HIS A 74 -2.14 4.85 -8.94
N LEU A 75 -1.72 5.86 -8.22
CA LEU A 75 -2.12 7.24 -8.45
C LEU A 75 -0.92 8.07 -8.86
N THR A 76 -1.05 8.78 -9.97
CA THR A 76 -0.05 9.73 -10.43
C THR A 76 -0.77 10.99 -10.90
N ALA A 77 -0.07 12.13 -10.84
CA ALA A 77 -0.64 13.40 -11.28
C ALA A 77 -0.98 13.39 -12.77
N ARG A 78 -0.19 12.66 -13.57
CA ARG A 78 -0.37 12.68 -15.04
C ARG A 78 -1.37 11.66 -15.54
N ARG A 79 -1.40 10.48 -14.95
CA ARG A 79 -2.18 9.35 -15.47
C ARG A 79 -3.46 9.10 -14.70
N GLY A 80 -3.66 9.79 -13.58
CA GLY A 80 -4.82 9.55 -12.74
C GLY A 80 -4.69 8.26 -11.95
N ILE A 81 -5.70 7.41 -12.00
CA ILE A 81 -5.78 6.21 -11.17
C ILE A 81 -5.81 4.96 -12.06
N ASP A 82 -4.91 4.02 -11.78
CA ASP A 82 -4.88 2.69 -12.38
C ASP A 82 -5.12 1.68 -11.26
N ARG A 83 -6.18 0.87 -11.37
CA ARG A 83 -6.54 -0.10 -10.35
C ARG A 83 -6.32 -1.52 -10.85
N ARG A 84 -5.70 -2.35 -10.01
CA ARG A 84 -5.42 -3.74 -10.33
C ARG A 84 -5.91 -4.66 -9.22
N ARG A 85 -6.25 -5.90 -9.61
CA ARG A 85 -6.78 -6.88 -8.68
C ARG A 85 -5.65 -7.57 -7.92
N ASP A 86 -5.79 -7.63 -6.59
CA ASP A 86 -4.86 -8.31 -5.69
C ASP A 86 -5.69 -9.21 -4.76
N PRO A 87 -6.36 -10.25 -5.31
CA PRO A 87 -7.34 -11.02 -4.55
C PRO A 87 -6.76 -11.74 -3.34
N GLN A 88 -5.49 -12.12 -3.38
CA GLN A 88 -4.83 -12.77 -2.25
C GLN A 88 -4.08 -11.78 -1.38
N ARG A 89 -4.17 -10.50 -1.69
CA ARG A 89 -3.54 -9.42 -0.94
C ARG A 89 -2.02 -9.57 -0.83
N VAL A 90 -1.38 -10.09 -1.90
CA VAL A 90 0.05 -10.34 -1.89
C VAL A 90 0.83 -9.02 -1.83
N TYR A 91 0.42 -8.04 -2.62
CA TYR A 91 1.04 -6.71 -2.61
C TYR A 91 0.86 -6.05 -1.24
N GLU A 92 -0.36 -6.06 -0.74
CA GLU A 92 -0.71 -5.45 0.54
C GLU A 92 0.10 -6.07 1.68
N ARG A 93 0.18 -7.40 1.71
CA ARG A 93 0.92 -8.11 2.77
C ARG A 93 2.42 -7.84 2.69
N LEU A 94 2.98 -7.80 1.49
CA LEU A 94 4.40 -7.52 1.34
C LEU A 94 4.73 -6.13 1.85
N LEU A 95 3.93 -5.14 1.48
CA LEU A 95 4.14 -3.77 1.94
C LEU A 95 4.07 -3.68 3.47
N LEU A 96 3.05 -4.30 4.07
CA LEU A 96 2.90 -4.28 5.52
C LEU A 96 4.04 -5.03 6.23
N SER A 97 4.61 -6.05 5.59
CA SER A 97 5.69 -6.83 6.18
C SER A 97 6.98 -6.03 6.35
N THR A 98 7.10 -4.88 5.67
CA THR A 98 8.29 -4.05 5.79
C THR A 98 8.23 -3.09 6.98
N ALA A 99 7.10 -3.02 7.67
CA ALA A 99 6.99 -2.21 8.88
C ALA A 99 7.88 -2.79 9.98
N PRO A 100 8.56 -1.94 10.75
CA PRO A 100 9.38 -2.43 11.85
C PRO A 100 8.58 -3.23 12.86
N SER A 101 9.23 -4.22 13.46
CA SER A 101 8.61 -5.08 14.44
C SER A 101 7.98 -4.27 15.58
N GLY A 102 6.75 -4.61 15.96
CA GLY A 102 6.05 -3.91 17.03
C GLY A 102 5.36 -2.62 16.61
N THR A 103 5.49 -2.22 15.34
CA THR A 103 4.89 -0.97 14.85
C THR A 103 3.40 -1.12 14.58
N LEU A 104 2.99 -2.27 14.06
CA LEU A 104 1.59 -2.50 13.67
C LEU A 104 0.85 -3.30 14.74
N PRO A 105 -0.44 -2.98 14.97
CA PRO A 105 -1.28 -3.84 15.80
C PRO A 105 -1.56 -5.16 15.07
N PRO A 106 -2.20 -6.13 15.74
CA PRO A 106 -2.62 -7.36 15.06
C PRO A 106 -3.47 -7.02 13.85
N MET A 107 -3.15 -7.63 12.71
CA MET A 107 -3.83 -7.36 11.46
C MET A 107 -4.91 -8.40 11.21
N PRO A 108 -5.97 -8.09 10.43
CA PRO A 108 -7.07 -9.00 10.19
C PRO A 108 -6.73 -10.16 9.26
N PHE A 109 -5.51 -10.22 8.78
CA PHE A 109 -5.09 -11.29 7.86
C PHE A 109 -3.63 -11.64 8.01
#